data_f848bfbd9b1d07c9f65e9f20374dfa6e
#
_entry.id   f848bfbd9b1d07c9f65e9f20374dfa6e
#
_cell.length_a   1.000
_cell.length_b   1.000
_cell.length_c   1.000
_cell.angle_alpha   90.00
_cell.angle_beta   90.00
_cell.angle_gamma   90.00
#
_symmetry.space_group_name_H-M   'P 1'
#
loop_
_entity.id
_entity.type
_entity.pdbx_description
1 polymer ?
#
loop_
_entity_poly.entity_id
_entity_poly.type
_entity_poly.pdbx_seq_one_letter_code
_entity_poly.pdbx_strand_id
1 'polypeptide(L)'
;MTRPLIALDADGVLLDFHLGYAGAWERAFGTRPAERDPQAYWPMDRWAVERLDEARRVHFRSHFDELFWTTVPAIDGAIAACHRLRDAGFDLVCVSALDFEYEAARLHNLREHGFPIERVIATGSAASDRSPKAAAIETLNPVAFVDDYLPFLRGLPAQVHTALVLRAPNGSPNVGDEVKTVSSVHDDLAGFTDHWLAR
;
A
#
# COMPACT_ATOMS: atom_id res chain seq x y z
N MET A 1 7.26 -19.78 -21.36
CA MET A 1 6.74 -19.99 -19.98
C MET A 1 6.34 -18.63 -19.45
N THR A 2 5.14 -18.49 -18.87
CA THR A 2 4.71 -17.27 -18.20
C THR A 2 5.51 -17.12 -16.90
N ARG A 3 5.99 -15.90 -16.61
CA ARG A 3 6.69 -15.61 -15.35
C ARG A 3 5.71 -15.71 -14.17
N PRO A 4 6.14 -16.23 -13.01
CA PRO A 4 5.30 -16.19 -11.83
C PRO A 4 5.02 -14.74 -11.41
N LEU A 5 3.79 -14.48 -10.95
CA LEU A 5 3.31 -13.14 -10.61
C LEU A 5 3.38 -12.90 -9.11
N ILE A 6 3.90 -11.75 -8.70
CA ILE A 6 3.81 -11.22 -7.33
C ILE A 6 2.87 -10.01 -7.35
N ALA A 7 1.87 -10.01 -6.47
CA ALA A 7 0.99 -8.89 -6.24
C ALA A 7 1.49 -8.05 -5.05
N LEU A 8 1.45 -6.73 -5.18
CA LEU A 8 1.93 -5.77 -4.19
C LEU A 8 0.85 -4.73 -3.91
N ASP A 9 0.63 -4.38 -2.65
CA ASP A 9 -0.15 -3.19 -2.33
C ASP A 9 0.61 -1.91 -2.71
N ALA A 10 -0.11 -0.80 -2.83
CA ALA A 10 0.49 0.50 -3.11
C ALA A 10 0.89 1.22 -1.81
N ASP A 11 -0.10 1.64 -1.02
CA ASP A 11 0.07 2.55 0.10
C ASP A 11 0.65 1.81 1.32
N GLY A 12 1.86 2.18 1.74
CA GLY A 12 2.57 1.52 2.83
C GLY A 12 3.47 0.34 2.41
N VAL A 13 3.44 -0.05 1.13
CA VAL A 13 4.36 -1.05 0.56
C VAL A 13 5.24 -0.43 -0.52
N LEU A 14 4.65 0.24 -1.51
CA LEU A 14 5.34 0.91 -2.61
C LEU A 14 5.46 2.41 -2.38
N LEU A 15 4.41 3.02 -1.86
CA LEU A 15 4.22 4.47 -1.78
C LEU A 15 3.95 4.93 -0.34
N ASP A 16 4.53 6.07 0.03
CA ASP A 16 4.38 6.68 1.34
C ASP A 16 3.11 7.53 1.42
N PHE A 17 2.00 6.88 1.76
CA PHE A 17 0.71 7.53 1.96
C PHE A 17 0.77 8.62 3.05
N HIS A 18 1.63 8.49 4.07
CA HIS A 18 1.75 9.51 5.12
C HIS A 18 2.28 10.82 4.58
N LEU A 19 3.31 10.77 3.72
CA LEU A 19 3.84 11.97 3.06
C LEU A 19 2.81 12.56 2.10
N GLY A 20 2.09 11.72 1.35
CA GLY A 20 0.97 12.13 0.50
C GLY A 20 -0.11 12.85 1.31
N TYR A 21 -0.54 12.27 2.44
CA TYR A 21 -1.51 12.86 3.37
C TYR A 21 -1.10 14.25 3.86
N ALA A 22 0.17 14.42 4.28
CA ALA A 22 0.69 15.72 4.69
C ALA A 22 0.66 16.75 3.55
N GLY A 23 0.94 16.32 2.32
CA GLY A 23 0.82 17.16 1.11
C GLY A 23 -0.63 17.57 0.81
N ALA A 24 -1.58 16.64 0.93
CA ALA A 24 -3.00 16.95 0.79
C ALA A 24 -3.48 17.93 1.86
N TRP A 25 -3.03 17.76 3.11
CA TRP A 25 -3.33 18.70 4.20
C TRP A 25 -2.80 20.09 3.91
N GLU A 26 -1.56 20.19 3.43
CA GLU A 26 -0.95 21.47 3.05
C GLU A 26 -1.72 22.16 1.93
N ARG A 27 -2.18 21.43 0.92
CA ARG A 27 -3.03 21.98 -0.16
C ARG A 27 -4.38 22.45 0.37
N ALA A 28 -4.98 21.71 1.30
CA ALA A 28 -6.30 22.03 1.86
C ALA A 28 -6.28 23.26 2.80
N PHE A 29 -5.21 23.40 3.60
CA PHE A 29 -5.19 24.34 4.71
C PHE A 29 -4.01 25.33 4.68
N GLY A 30 -3.17 25.26 3.64
CA GLY A 30 -2.08 26.22 3.43
C GLY A 30 -0.86 26.04 4.31
N THR A 31 -0.82 25.00 5.15
CA THR A 31 0.31 24.72 6.04
C THR A 31 0.58 23.23 6.12
N ARG A 32 1.83 22.83 5.89
CA ARG A 32 2.25 21.44 6.06
C ARG A 32 2.28 21.09 7.55
N PRO A 33 1.64 20.01 7.98
CA PRO A 33 1.61 19.63 9.38
C PRO A 33 3.00 19.15 9.83
N ALA A 34 3.39 19.48 11.06
CA ALA A 34 4.60 18.94 11.67
C ALA A 34 4.41 17.44 11.98
N GLU A 35 5.47 16.66 11.85
CA GLU A 35 5.43 15.25 12.26
C GLU A 35 5.45 15.15 13.79
N ARG A 36 4.47 14.44 14.36
CA ARG A 36 4.31 14.24 15.81
C ARG A 36 4.84 12.90 16.27
N ASP A 37 4.51 11.82 15.52
CA ASP A 37 4.96 10.47 15.81
C ASP A 37 5.32 9.73 14.50
N PRO A 38 6.60 9.62 14.15
CA PRO A 38 7.04 8.95 12.92
C PRO A 38 6.76 7.44 12.89
N GLN A 39 6.38 6.85 14.03
CA GLN A 39 6.04 5.43 14.15
C GLN A 39 4.52 5.18 14.19
N ALA A 40 3.70 6.21 14.09
CA ALA A 40 2.25 6.04 14.06
C ALA A 40 1.78 5.44 12.74
N TYR A 41 0.90 4.44 12.86
CA TYR A 41 0.29 3.76 11.69
C TYR A 41 -0.73 4.65 10.98
N TRP A 42 -1.53 5.41 11.74
CA TRP A 42 -2.57 6.26 11.15
C TRP A 42 -2.02 7.67 10.87
N PRO A 43 -2.30 8.26 9.70
CA PRO A 43 -1.83 9.61 9.37
C PRO A 43 -2.25 10.68 10.38
N MET A 44 -3.45 10.58 10.93
CA MET A 44 -3.96 11.52 11.94
C MET A 44 -3.19 11.47 13.27
N ASP A 45 -2.55 10.35 13.58
CA ASP A 45 -1.71 10.18 14.76
C ASP A 45 -0.26 10.56 14.46
N ARG A 46 0.19 10.32 13.23
CA ARG A 46 1.53 10.68 12.76
C ARG A 46 1.74 12.18 12.65
N TRP A 47 0.75 12.88 12.12
CA TRP A 47 0.86 14.32 11.88
C TRP A 47 0.16 15.14 12.97
N ALA A 48 0.70 16.32 13.29
CA ALA A 48 0.08 17.28 14.20
C ALA A 48 -1.09 17.99 13.52
N VAL A 49 -2.16 17.26 13.28
CA VAL A 49 -3.40 17.72 12.65
C VAL A 49 -4.52 17.84 13.68
N GLU A 50 -5.44 18.75 13.44
CA GLU A 50 -6.62 18.92 14.26
C GLU A 50 -7.76 17.99 13.82
N ARG A 51 -8.72 17.76 14.72
CA ARG A 51 -9.95 17.06 14.39
C ARG A 51 -10.85 18.00 13.57
N LEU A 52 -11.16 17.59 12.35
CA LEU A 52 -11.98 18.39 11.44
C LEU A 52 -13.48 18.20 11.74
N ASP A 53 -14.24 19.30 11.63
CA ASP A 53 -15.69 19.25 11.48
C ASP A 53 -16.08 18.68 10.10
N GLU A 54 -17.40 18.51 9.86
CA GLU A 54 -17.90 17.90 8.64
C GLU A 54 -17.50 18.70 7.38
N ALA A 55 -17.67 20.01 7.40
CA ALA A 55 -17.41 20.86 6.24
C ALA A 55 -15.92 20.84 5.87
N ARG A 56 -15.04 20.97 6.86
CA ARG A 56 -13.59 20.91 6.68
C ARG A 56 -13.12 19.52 6.26
N ARG A 57 -13.78 18.46 6.76
CA ARG A 57 -13.48 17.09 6.36
C ARG A 57 -13.83 16.85 4.89
N VAL A 58 -14.99 17.32 4.41
CA VAL A 58 -15.37 17.27 3.00
C VAL A 58 -14.36 18.03 2.14
N HIS A 59 -14.00 19.26 2.57
CA HIS A 59 -12.97 20.04 1.90
C HIS A 59 -11.63 19.30 1.85
N PHE A 60 -11.15 18.75 2.94
CA PHE A 60 -9.91 17.99 2.96
C PHE A 60 -9.96 16.75 2.04
N ARG A 61 -11.07 16.02 2.07
CA ARG A 61 -11.25 14.84 1.21
C ARG A 61 -11.24 15.18 -0.28
N SER A 62 -11.67 16.37 -0.69
CA SER A 62 -11.60 16.78 -2.08
C SER A 62 -10.17 16.97 -2.61
N HIS A 63 -9.16 16.94 -1.73
CA HIS A 63 -7.75 16.96 -2.10
C HIS A 63 -7.13 15.57 -2.27
N PHE A 64 -7.91 14.49 -2.10
CA PHE A 64 -7.54 13.14 -2.55
C PHE A 64 -8.00 12.93 -3.99
N ASP A 65 -7.64 13.89 -4.82
CA ASP A 65 -7.95 14.02 -6.24
C ASP A 65 -6.92 13.30 -7.13
N GLU A 66 -7.05 13.43 -8.42
CA GLU A 66 -6.10 12.86 -9.39
C GLU A 66 -4.66 13.33 -9.13
N LEU A 67 -4.46 14.61 -8.77
CA LEU A 67 -3.15 15.14 -8.43
C LEU A 67 -2.55 14.41 -7.23
N PHE A 68 -3.35 14.14 -6.19
CA PHE A 68 -2.90 13.34 -5.05
C PHE A 68 -2.41 11.96 -5.51
N TRP A 69 -3.25 11.22 -6.24
CA TRP A 69 -2.94 9.85 -6.62
C TRP A 69 -1.82 9.71 -7.66
N THR A 70 -1.48 10.80 -8.36
CA THR A 70 -0.33 10.85 -9.28
C THR A 70 0.97 11.30 -8.64
N THR A 71 0.96 11.79 -7.37
CA THR A 71 2.13 12.42 -6.74
C THR A 71 2.51 11.86 -5.39
N VAL A 72 1.90 10.75 -4.94
CA VAL A 72 2.30 10.09 -3.67
C VAL A 72 3.77 9.65 -3.77
N PRO A 73 4.64 10.05 -2.82
CA PRO A 73 6.06 9.68 -2.86
C PRO A 73 6.29 8.17 -2.76
N ALA A 74 7.38 7.68 -3.37
CA ALA A 74 7.81 6.30 -3.21
C ALA A 74 8.42 6.08 -1.81
N ILE A 75 8.24 4.87 -1.26
CA ILE A 75 8.97 4.41 -0.07
C ILE A 75 10.41 4.11 -0.45
N ASP A 76 11.34 4.55 0.41
CA ASP A 76 12.77 4.28 0.23
C ASP A 76 13.04 2.78 0.08
N GLY A 77 13.83 2.42 -0.95
CA GLY A 77 14.16 1.03 -1.24
C GLY A 77 13.11 0.22 -2.01
N ALA A 78 11.85 0.66 -2.07
CA ALA A 78 10.77 -0.11 -2.72
C ALA A 78 10.99 -0.28 -4.23
N ILE A 79 11.47 0.77 -4.91
CA ILE A 79 11.79 0.71 -6.35
C ILE A 79 12.87 -0.33 -6.62
N ALA A 80 13.96 -0.30 -5.86
CA ALA A 80 15.07 -1.24 -6.00
C ALA A 80 14.63 -2.69 -5.71
N ALA A 81 13.78 -2.89 -4.69
CA ALA A 81 13.20 -4.19 -4.37
C ALA A 81 12.37 -4.75 -5.54
N CYS A 82 11.52 -3.92 -6.16
CA CYS A 82 10.74 -4.30 -7.33
C CYS A 82 11.63 -4.69 -8.53
N HIS A 83 12.69 -3.93 -8.81
CA HIS A 83 13.64 -4.29 -9.88
C HIS A 83 14.32 -5.62 -9.60
N ARG A 84 14.77 -5.89 -8.38
CA ARG A 84 15.37 -7.18 -7.99
C ARG A 84 14.41 -8.35 -8.21
N LEU A 85 13.13 -8.21 -7.87
CA LEU A 85 12.11 -9.22 -8.15
C LEU A 85 11.93 -9.45 -9.66
N ARG A 86 11.88 -8.37 -10.46
CA ARG A 86 11.79 -8.43 -11.93
C ARG A 86 13.01 -9.13 -12.54
N ASP A 87 14.21 -8.81 -12.09
CA ASP A 87 15.47 -9.38 -12.55
C ASP A 87 15.56 -10.87 -12.20
N ALA A 88 14.99 -11.27 -11.06
CA ALA A 88 14.85 -12.67 -10.65
C ALA A 88 13.76 -13.44 -11.41
N GLY A 89 13.05 -12.80 -12.34
CA GLY A 89 12.11 -13.47 -13.25
C GLY A 89 10.66 -13.43 -12.81
N PHE A 90 10.27 -12.59 -11.86
CA PHE A 90 8.87 -12.39 -11.46
C PHE A 90 8.21 -11.25 -12.25
N ASP A 91 6.93 -11.40 -12.59
CA ASP A 91 6.08 -10.29 -13.00
C ASP A 91 5.46 -9.63 -11.77
N LEU A 92 5.24 -8.30 -11.84
CA LEU A 92 4.70 -7.53 -10.74
C LEU A 92 3.38 -6.87 -11.15
N VAL A 93 2.42 -6.85 -10.22
CA VAL A 93 1.16 -6.12 -10.33
C VAL A 93 0.86 -5.39 -9.03
N CYS A 94 0.36 -4.16 -9.13
CA CYS A 94 -0.15 -3.46 -7.96
C CYS A 94 -1.65 -3.76 -7.79
N VAL A 95 -2.07 -4.13 -6.56
CA VAL A 95 -3.47 -4.35 -6.18
C VAL A 95 -3.79 -3.46 -4.98
N SER A 96 -4.52 -2.38 -5.22
CA SER A 96 -4.77 -1.33 -4.23
C SER A 96 -6.25 -1.19 -3.90
N ALA A 97 -6.57 -0.97 -2.62
CA ALA A 97 -7.92 -0.64 -2.14
C ALA A 97 -8.28 0.82 -2.46
N LEU A 98 -8.13 1.20 -3.69
CA LEU A 98 -8.32 2.51 -4.29
C LEU A 98 -9.66 2.57 -5.01
N ASP A 99 -10.28 3.75 -5.08
CA ASP A 99 -11.45 3.95 -5.92
C ASP A 99 -11.11 3.78 -7.40
N PHE A 100 -11.98 3.11 -8.15
CA PHE A 100 -11.70 2.66 -9.53
C PHE A 100 -11.31 3.80 -10.48
N GLU A 101 -11.85 5.00 -10.26
CA GLU A 101 -11.56 6.18 -11.08
C GLU A 101 -10.08 6.62 -11.02
N TYR A 102 -9.35 6.26 -9.97
CA TYR A 102 -7.92 6.63 -9.78
C TYR A 102 -6.94 5.54 -10.18
N GLU A 103 -7.38 4.43 -10.77
CA GLU A 103 -6.51 3.34 -11.20
C GLU A 103 -5.43 3.83 -12.18
N ALA A 104 -5.82 4.65 -13.17
CA ALA A 104 -4.89 5.23 -14.15
C ALA A 104 -3.91 6.21 -13.50
N ALA A 105 -4.37 7.04 -12.56
CA ALA A 105 -3.54 7.99 -11.82
C ALA A 105 -2.47 7.24 -10.99
N ARG A 106 -2.85 6.17 -10.30
CA ARG A 106 -1.93 5.32 -9.54
C ARG A 106 -0.88 4.66 -10.45
N LEU A 107 -1.29 4.14 -11.61
CA LEU A 107 -0.35 3.56 -12.57
C LEU A 107 0.63 4.60 -13.10
N HIS A 108 0.16 5.80 -13.39
CA HIS A 108 1.02 6.93 -13.79
C HIS A 108 2.05 7.23 -12.69
N ASN A 109 1.62 7.37 -11.44
CA ASN A 109 2.49 7.62 -10.28
C ASN A 109 3.61 6.56 -10.15
N LEU A 110 3.26 5.28 -10.22
CA LEU A 110 4.26 4.20 -10.14
C LEU A 110 5.27 4.27 -11.30
N ARG A 111 4.82 4.58 -12.51
CA ARG A 111 5.69 4.71 -13.69
C ARG A 111 6.64 5.90 -13.59
N GLU A 112 6.15 7.05 -13.16
CA GLU A 112 6.99 8.25 -12.97
C GLU A 112 8.08 8.03 -11.91
N HIS A 113 7.82 7.21 -10.88
CA HIS A 113 8.84 6.80 -9.92
C HIS A 113 9.81 5.74 -10.46
N GLY A 114 9.53 5.13 -11.62
CA GLY A 114 10.37 4.09 -12.20
C GLY A 114 10.13 2.69 -11.65
N PHE A 115 8.97 2.42 -11.04
CA PHE A 115 8.60 1.04 -10.68
C PHE A 115 8.41 0.18 -11.94
N PRO A 116 8.94 -1.05 -11.99
CA PRO A 116 8.74 -1.97 -13.10
C PRO A 116 7.37 -2.67 -13.02
N ILE A 117 6.32 -1.88 -12.81
CA ILE A 117 4.92 -2.32 -12.67
C ILE A 117 4.13 -1.72 -13.82
N GLU A 118 3.52 -2.58 -14.64
CA GLU A 118 2.79 -2.15 -15.83
C GLU A 118 1.27 -2.11 -15.63
N ARG A 119 0.78 -2.67 -14.51
CA ARG A 119 -0.64 -2.79 -14.24
C ARG A 119 -0.96 -2.51 -12.78
N VAL A 120 -2.01 -1.72 -12.57
CA VAL A 120 -2.69 -1.52 -11.28
C VAL A 120 -4.06 -2.16 -11.37
N ILE A 121 -4.57 -2.68 -10.27
CA ILE A 121 -5.97 -3.10 -10.09
C ILE A 121 -6.50 -2.37 -8.88
N ALA A 122 -7.43 -1.45 -9.10
CA ALA A 122 -8.21 -0.83 -8.06
C ALA A 122 -9.34 -1.77 -7.64
N THR A 123 -9.57 -1.93 -6.33
CA THR A 123 -10.58 -2.86 -5.80
C THR A 123 -11.67 -2.18 -4.99
N GLY A 124 -11.58 -0.87 -4.80
CA GLY A 124 -12.37 -0.16 -3.81
C GLY A 124 -11.97 -0.55 -2.38
N SER A 125 -12.57 0.13 -1.40
CA SER A 125 -12.26 -0.02 0.02
C SER A 125 -13.45 -0.50 0.86
N ALA A 126 -14.45 -1.16 0.24
CA ALA A 126 -15.64 -1.62 0.95
C ALA A 126 -15.28 -2.56 2.10
N ALA A 127 -15.71 -2.20 3.31
CA ALA A 127 -15.49 -3.02 4.50
C ALA A 127 -16.32 -4.31 4.43
N SER A 128 -15.67 -5.46 4.63
CA SER A 128 -16.31 -6.76 4.76
C SER A 128 -15.42 -7.68 5.61
N ASP A 129 -15.92 -8.85 5.98
CA ASP A 129 -15.13 -9.89 6.68
C ASP A 129 -14.01 -10.47 5.79
N ARG A 130 -14.10 -10.26 4.48
CA ARG A 130 -13.13 -10.68 3.49
C ARG A 130 -12.44 -9.45 2.91
N SER A 131 -11.17 -9.58 2.57
CA SER A 131 -10.38 -8.55 1.89
C SER A 131 -11.10 -8.01 0.64
N PRO A 132 -11.19 -6.69 0.44
CA PRO A 132 -11.71 -6.12 -0.82
C PRO A 132 -10.84 -6.51 -2.03
N LYS A 133 -9.57 -6.90 -1.78
CA LYS A 133 -8.63 -7.36 -2.80
C LYS A 133 -8.78 -8.85 -3.16
N ALA A 134 -9.57 -9.61 -2.39
CA ALA A 134 -9.61 -11.07 -2.52
C ALA A 134 -10.03 -11.55 -3.92
N ALA A 135 -11.05 -10.96 -4.54
CA ALA A 135 -11.48 -11.35 -5.88
C ALA A 135 -10.41 -11.08 -6.95
N ALA A 136 -9.66 -9.97 -6.84
CA ALA A 136 -8.55 -9.67 -7.72
C ALA A 136 -7.40 -10.68 -7.52
N ILE A 137 -7.04 -11.00 -6.28
CA ILE A 137 -6.00 -11.98 -5.96
C ILE A 137 -6.40 -13.40 -6.42
N GLU A 138 -7.66 -13.81 -6.29
CA GLU A 138 -8.15 -15.07 -6.85
C GLU A 138 -8.00 -15.14 -8.37
N THR A 139 -8.39 -14.07 -9.06
CA THR A 139 -8.31 -13.99 -10.53
C THR A 139 -6.85 -13.99 -11.02
N LEU A 140 -5.97 -13.25 -10.34
CA LEU A 140 -4.56 -13.14 -10.67
C LEU A 140 -3.77 -14.41 -10.34
N ASN A 141 -4.17 -15.13 -9.30
CA ASN A 141 -3.48 -16.29 -8.75
C ASN A 141 -1.96 -16.07 -8.60
N PRO A 142 -1.52 -15.01 -7.88
CA PRO A 142 -0.10 -14.71 -7.72
C PRO A 142 0.56 -15.74 -6.81
N VAL A 143 1.89 -15.90 -6.93
CA VAL A 143 2.66 -16.76 -6.01
C VAL A 143 2.82 -16.12 -4.63
N ALA A 144 2.79 -14.78 -4.55
CA ALA A 144 2.79 -14.02 -3.30
C ALA A 144 1.95 -12.74 -3.42
N PHE A 145 1.41 -12.30 -2.29
CA PHE A 145 0.78 -11.00 -2.12
C PHE A 145 1.34 -10.30 -0.87
N VAL A 146 1.82 -9.07 -1.04
CA VAL A 146 2.43 -8.24 0.00
C VAL A 146 1.51 -7.06 0.30
N ASP A 147 1.18 -6.85 1.58
CA ASP A 147 0.29 -5.77 2.05
C ASP A 147 0.73 -5.30 3.44
N ASP A 148 0.51 -4.03 3.80
CA ASP A 148 0.81 -3.49 5.13
C ASP A 148 -0.40 -3.47 6.07
N TYR A 149 -1.57 -3.94 5.61
CA TYR A 149 -2.81 -3.94 6.38
C TYR A 149 -3.36 -5.35 6.53
N LEU A 150 -3.17 -5.94 7.72
CA LEU A 150 -3.53 -7.33 8.02
C LEU A 150 -4.96 -7.73 7.60
N PRO A 151 -6.00 -6.88 7.79
CA PRO A 151 -7.34 -7.20 7.31
C PRO A 151 -7.44 -7.43 5.78
N PHE A 152 -6.53 -6.86 4.99
CA PHE A 152 -6.52 -7.07 3.54
C PHE A 152 -5.88 -8.41 3.11
N LEU A 153 -5.29 -9.14 4.05
CA LEU A 153 -4.78 -10.50 3.85
C LEU A 153 -5.81 -11.58 4.21
N ARG A 154 -7.02 -11.19 4.67
CA ARG A 154 -8.08 -12.14 5.06
C ARG A 154 -8.79 -12.76 3.87
N GLY A 155 -9.11 -14.05 3.97
CA GLY A 155 -9.94 -14.77 3.01
C GLY A 155 -9.31 -14.91 1.62
N LEU A 156 -7.98 -14.83 1.54
CA LEU A 156 -7.21 -15.07 0.32
C LEU A 156 -7.03 -16.57 0.07
N PRO A 157 -6.79 -16.99 -1.20
CA PRO A 157 -6.54 -18.40 -1.53
C PRO A 157 -5.32 -18.95 -0.79
N ALA A 158 -5.43 -20.16 -0.22
CA ALA A 158 -4.39 -20.77 0.61
C ALA A 158 -3.05 -21.02 -0.09
N GLN A 159 -3.06 -21.08 -1.44
CA GLN A 159 -1.83 -21.25 -2.23
C GLN A 159 -1.04 -19.94 -2.41
N VAL A 160 -1.63 -18.78 -2.11
CA VAL A 160 -0.96 -17.50 -2.20
C VAL A 160 -0.14 -17.26 -0.93
N HIS A 161 1.15 -17.06 -1.07
CA HIS A 161 1.99 -16.65 0.06
C HIS A 161 1.62 -15.23 0.48
N THR A 162 1.05 -15.07 1.67
CA THR A 162 0.68 -13.77 2.23
C THR A 162 1.86 -13.20 3.03
N ALA A 163 2.32 -12.02 2.66
CA ALA A 163 3.39 -11.31 3.36
C ALA A 163 2.86 -10.00 3.95
N LEU A 164 3.03 -9.83 5.26
CA LEU A 164 2.63 -8.62 5.98
C LEU A 164 3.83 -7.71 6.21
N VAL A 165 3.70 -6.43 5.85
CA VAL A 165 4.70 -5.39 6.17
C VAL A 165 4.30 -4.68 7.46
N LEU A 166 5.16 -4.71 8.48
CA LEU A 166 4.96 -4.07 9.80
C LEU A 166 5.79 -2.79 9.94
N ARG A 167 5.47 -1.76 9.17
CA ARG A 167 6.27 -0.54 9.05
C ARG A 167 6.07 0.51 10.16
N ALA A 168 4.97 0.48 10.89
CA ALA A 168 4.60 1.54 11.85
C ALA A 168 3.83 0.90 13.03
N PRO A 169 4.49 0.68 14.17
CA PRO A 169 3.91 -0.11 15.27
C PRO A 169 2.87 0.64 16.10
N ASN A 170 2.97 2.00 16.20
CA ASN A 170 2.13 2.76 17.12
C ASN A 170 0.71 2.90 16.58
N GLY A 171 -0.27 2.36 17.32
CA GLY A 171 -1.68 2.34 16.92
C GLY A 171 -1.98 1.43 15.72
N SER A 172 -1.03 0.57 15.35
CA SER A 172 -1.21 -0.37 14.23
C SER A 172 -2.35 -1.35 14.51
N PRO A 173 -3.20 -1.64 13.51
CA PRO A 173 -4.19 -2.71 13.59
C PRO A 173 -3.58 -4.09 13.39
N ASN A 174 -2.31 -4.18 13.00
CA ASN A 174 -1.59 -5.42 12.71
C ASN A 174 -1.06 -6.04 14.01
N VAL A 175 -1.96 -6.48 14.88
CA VAL A 175 -1.65 -6.99 16.23
C VAL A 175 -2.39 -8.30 16.54
N GLY A 176 -1.97 -8.97 17.60
CA GLY A 176 -2.63 -10.17 18.11
C GLY A 176 -2.29 -11.45 17.36
N ASP A 177 -3.04 -12.52 17.65
CA ASP A 177 -2.75 -13.85 17.10
C ASP A 177 -3.00 -13.95 15.59
N GLU A 178 -3.79 -13.06 15.02
CA GLU A 178 -4.07 -13.04 13.58
C GLU A 178 -2.80 -12.78 12.75
N VAL A 179 -1.82 -12.04 13.28
CA VAL A 179 -0.51 -11.85 12.61
C VAL A 179 0.20 -13.18 12.35
N LYS A 180 -0.07 -14.21 13.17
CA LYS A 180 0.52 -15.56 13.00
C LYS A 180 -0.11 -16.36 11.85
N THR A 181 -1.20 -15.88 11.26
CA THR A 181 -1.90 -16.57 10.16
C THR A 181 -1.31 -16.23 8.78
N VAL A 182 -0.50 -15.16 8.66
CA VAL A 182 0.17 -14.83 7.42
C VAL A 182 1.42 -15.71 7.22
N SER A 183 1.83 -15.88 5.97
CA SER A 183 2.96 -16.76 5.63
C SER A 183 4.32 -16.18 6.03
N SER A 184 4.45 -14.85 6.04
CA SER A 184 5.67 -14.17 6.51
C SER A 184 5.38 -12.71 6.93
N VAL A 185 6.30 -12.16 7.74
CA VAL A 185 6.24 -10.79 8.25
C VAL A 185 7.58 -10.11 8.00
N HIS A 186 7.58 -8.87 7.54
CA HIS A 186 8.75 -8.09 7.16
C HIS A 186 8.60 -6.63 7.59
N ASP A 187 9.71 -5.93 7.77
CA ASP A 187 9.70 -4.50 8.11
C ASP A 187 9.35 -3.62 6.89
N ASP A 188 9.71 -4.09 5.69
CA ASP A 188 9.49 -3.40 4.42
C ASP A 188 9.50 -4.37 3.22
N LEU A 189 9.31 -3.83 2.01
CA LEU A 189 9.36 -4.61 0.78
C LEU A 189 10.78 -5.16 0.48
N ALA A 190 11.83 -4.47 0.92
CA ALA A 190 13.20 -4.95 0.73
C ALA A 190 13.45 -6.22 1.55
N GLY A 191 13.01 -6.24 2.81
CA GLY A 191 13.06 -7.42 3.68
C GLY A 191 12.25 -8.60 3.14
N PHE A 192 11.05 -8.34 2.56
CA PHE A 192 10.30 -9.37 1.85
C PHE A 192 11.11 -9.91 0.65
N THR A 193 11.68 -9.01 -0.16
CA THR A 193 12.45 -9.38 -1.36
C THR A 193 13.65 -10.24 -1.00
N ASP A 194 14.41 -9.88 0.03
CA ASP A 194 15.55 -10.67 0.52
C ASP A 194 15.12 -12.07 0.93
N HIS A 195 14.06 -12.16 1.74
CA HIS A 195 13.50 -13.44 2.17
C HIS A 195 13.01 -14.28 0.98
N TRP A 196 12.30 -13.66 0.03
CA TRP A 196 11.71 -14.34 -1.12
C TRP A 196 12.75 -14.91 -2.07
N LEU A 197 13.82 -14.16 -2.34
CA LEU A 197 14.90 -14.57 -3.26
C LEU A 197 15.90 -15.54 -2.65
N ALA A 198 15.89 -15.74 -1.34
CA ALA A 198 16.72 -16.70 -0.63
C ALA A 198 16.11 -18.13 -0.54
N ARG A 199 14.92 -18.38 -1.10
CA ARG A 199 14.18 -19.66 -1.05
C ARG A 199 14.70 -20.72 -2.01
#